data_2f52201761d8ce8e687a836e6e7e8a57
#
_entry.id   2f52201761d8ce8e687a836e6e7e8a57
#
_cell.length_a   1.000
_cell.length_b   1.000
_cell.length_c   1.000
_cell.angle_alpha   90.00
_cell.angle_beta   90.00
_cell.angle_gamma   90.00
#
_symmetry.space_group_name_H-M   'P 1'
#
loop_
_entity.id
_entity.type
_entity.pdbx_description
1 polymer ?
#
loop_
_entity_poly.entity_id
_entity_poly.type
_entity_poly.pdbx_seq_one_letter_code
_entity_poly.pdbx_strand_id
1 'polypeptide(L)'
;MGFEACHPAVNFIFFAAVLYGSATFRHPVFLTIAYLCAFAYSVKRRGKRAVLFNLCLLPLVAAFALYYSSYHHFGVTVLRKNFVDNNMTLESLVYGLVIGLRFATVCMWLESMFQVVSSDKVVYLFGKISPLLSLFLTILLRLIPRIGLEARRINLAQKGIGKGSNQGTIFQRFVNCLRIFSMLITWMISALGLESDSMRSRGSLLRGRTAFSIYRFDNRDRAFVIGLFACITLTVMGVILGASKMWYNPRIIWRPLNGIGIITAIGYLALCFMPMGLEIWTEYWFNKARKLT
;
A
#
# COMPACT_ATOMS: atom_id res chain seq x y z
N MET A 1 -4.66 -17.99 -12.96
CA MET A 1 -3.46 -17.20 -12.55
C MET A 1 -3.82 -15.72 -12.64
N GLY A 2 -3.96 -15.04 -11.50
CA GLY A 2 -4.38 -13.63 -11.42
C GLY A 2 -3.24 -12.65 -11.62
N PHE A 3 -3.51 -11.36 -11.39
CA PHE A 3 -2.53 -10.26 -11.45
C PHE A 3 -1.28 -10.51 -10.58
N GLU A 4 -1.44 -11.27 -9.51
CA GLU A 4 -0.33 -11.69 -8.65
C GLU A 4 0.73 -12.54 -9.39
N ALA A 5 0.37 -13.27 -10.43
CA ALA A 5 1.31 -14.10 -11.20
C ALA A 5 2.10 -13.31 -12.27
N CYS A 6 1.80 -12.03 -12.48
CA CYS A 6 2.54 -11.18 -13.39
C CYS A 6 3.95 -10.88 -12.88
N HIS A 7 4.83 -10.47 -13.79
CA HIS A 7 6.21 -10.12 -13.49
C HIS A 7 6.28 -9.03 -12.39
N PRO A 8 7.17 -9.16 -11.38
CA PRO A 8 7.25 -8.24 -10.25
C PRO A 8 7.37 -6.76 -10.61
N ALA A 9 8.12 -6.44 -11.67
CA ALA A 9 8.26 -5.06 -12.14
C ALA A 9 6.92 -4.46 -12.60
N VAL A 10 6.07 -5.27 -13.25
CA VAL A 10 4.75 -4.84 -13.73
C VAL A 10 3.84 -4.49 -12.55
N ASN A 11 3.80 -5.37 -11.55
CA ASN A 11 3.01 -5.12 -10.34
C ASN A 11 3.47 -3.84 -9.63
N PHE A 12 4.79 -3.64 -9.52
CA PHE A 12 5.34 -2.48 -8.84
C PHE A 12 5.05 -1.17 -9.58
N ILE A 13 5.24 -1.14 -10.91
CA ILE A 13 4.93 0.04 -11.74
C ILE A 13 3.45 0.39 -11.66
N PHE A 14 2.57 -0.62 -11.70
CA PHE A 14 1.13 -0.43 -11.55
C PHE A 14 0.79 0.24 -10.21
N PHE A 15 1.22 -0.34 -9.09
CA PHE A 15 0.92 0.23 -7.78
C PHE A 15 1.54 1.61 -7.58
N ALA A 16 2.75 1.84 -8.08
CA ALA A 16 3.38 3.16 -8.03
C ALA A 16 2.55 4.21 -8.78
N ALA A 17 2.07 3.88 -9.99
CA ALA A 17 1.25 4.78 -10.79
C ALA A 17 -0.10 5.10 -10.12
N VAL A 18 -0.79 4.08 -9.58
CA VAL A 18 -2.09 4.27 -8.94
C VAL A 18 -1.97 4.98 -7.60
N LEU A 19 -0.93 4.70 -6.80
CA LEU A 19 -0.65 5.41 -5.56
C LEU A 19 -0.31 6.88 -5.82
N TYR A 20 0.52 7.14 -6.83
CA TYR A 20 0.84 8.50 -7.24
C TYR A 20 -0.42 9.26 -7.69
N GLY A 21 -1.26 8.65 -8.53
CA GLY A 21 -2.52 9.22 -8.98
C GLY A 21 -3.46 9.53 -7.82
N SER A 22 -3.71 8.55 -6.95
CA SER A 22 -4.58 8.74 -5.77
C SER A 22 -4.04 9.79 -4.80
N ALA A 23 -2.72 9.95 -4.69
CA ALA A 23 -2.11 10.97 -3.84
C ALA A 23 -2.13 12.37 -4.45
N THR A 24 -2.13 12.54 -5.77
CA THR A 24 -2.01 13.84 -6.44
C THR A 24 -3.34 14.45 -6.86
N PHE A 25 -4.31 13.64 -7.28
CA PHE A 25 -5.59 14.16 -7.76
C PHE A 25 -6.42 14.82 -6.65
N ARG A 26 -6.89 16.05 -6.95
CA ARG A 26 -7.74 16.83 -6.04
C ARG A 26 -9.19 16.93 -6.52
N HIS A 27 -9.45 16.61 -7.78
CA HIS A 27 -10.79 16.69 -8.36
C HIS A 27 -11.66 15.52 -7.84
N PRO A 28 -12.88 15.75 -7.35
CA PRO A 28 -13.70 14.72 -6.71
C PRO A 28 -14.03 13.53 -7.62
N VAL A 29 -14.17 13.75 -8.94
CA VAL A 29 -14.45 12.67 -9.89
C VAL A 29 -13.29 11.65 -9.94
N PHE A 30 -12.04 12.11 -10.00
CA PHE A 30 -10.88 11.19 -9.97
C PHE A 30 -10.76 10.48 -8.64
N LEU A 31 -11.09 11.18 -7.55
CA LEU A 31 -11.05 10.62 -6.20
C LEU A 31 -12.11 9.54 -6.01
N THR A 32 -13.34 9.76 -6.48
CA THR A 32 -14.41 8.75 -6.43
C THR A 32 -14.08 7.54 -7.28
N ILE A 33 -13.51 7.72 -8.47
CA ILE A 33 -13.03 6.61 -9.31
C ILE A 33 -11.98 5.78 -8.57
N ALA A 34 -10.94 6.45 -8.03
CA ALA A 34 -9.88 5.77 -7.30
C ALA A 34 -10.41 5.01 -6.07
N TYR A 35 -11.30 5.63 -5.31
CA TYR A 35 -11.90 5.03 -4.12
C TYR A 35 -12.75 3.80 -4.45
N LEU A 36 -13.63 3.90 -5.44
CA LEU A 36 -14.50 2.79 -5.86
C LEU A 36 -13.70 1.62 -6.41
N CYS A 37 -12.68 1.90 -7.24
CA CYS A 37 -11.80 0.85 -7.77
C CYS A 37 -10.96 0.21 -6.67
N ALA A 38 -10.40 0.99 -5.73
CA ALA A 38 -9.66 0.48 -4.58
C ALA A 38 -10.54 -0.41 -3.70
N PHE A 39 -11.77 0.06 -3.41
CA PHE A 39 -12.75 -0.69 -2.64
C PHE A 39 -13.10 -2.01 -3.31
N ALA A 40 -13.45 -1.99 -4.59
CA ALA A 40 -13.83 -3.18 -5.35
C ALA A 40 -12.68 -4.20 -5.41
N TYR A 41 -11.46 -3.73 -5.66
CA TYR A 41 -10.28 -4.60 -5.74
C TYR A 41 -9.91 -5.19 -4.37
N SER A 42 -9.93 -4.40 -3.31
CA SER A 42 -9.68 -4.85 -1.93
C SER A 42 -10.70 -5.92 -1.50
N VAL A 43 -11.99 -5.70 -1.78
CA VAL A 43 -13.05 -6.66 -1.46
C VAL A 43 -12.90 -7.96 -2.26
N LYS A 44 -12.53 -7.88 -3.54
CA LYS A 44 -12.27 -9.07 -4.35
C LYS A 44 -11.11 -9.92 -3.80
N ARG A 45 -10.08 -9.28 -3.27
CA ARG A 45 -8.87 -9.94 -2.74
C ARG A 45 -9.06 -10.55 -1.35
N ARG A 46 -9.71 -9.85 -0.45
CA ARG A 46 -9.80 -10.21 0.99
C ARG A 46 -11.21 -10.57 1.47
N GLY A 47 -12.23 -10.35 0.63
CA GLY A 47 -13.64 -10.62 0.97
C GLY A 47 -14.13 -9.77 2.14
N LYS A 48 -14.89 -10.40 3.07
CA LYS A 48 -15.55 -9.71 4.19
C LYS A 48 -14.63 -8.89 5.10
N ARG A 49 -13.36 -9.32 5.26
CA ARG A 49 -12.38 -8.59 6.08
C ARG A 49 -12.00 -7.24 5.47
N ALA A 50 -11.90 -7.17 4.15
CA ALA A 50 -11.65 -5.91 3.45
C ALA A 50 -12.83 -4.94 3.58
N VAL A 51 -14.07 -5.45 3.50
CA VAL A 51 -15.26 -4.62 3.70
C VAL A 51 -15.22 -3.96 5.09
N LEU A 52 -14.91 -4.73 6.14
CA LEU A 52 -14.84 -4.19 7.50
C LEU A 52 -13.75 -3.12 7.61
N PHE A 53 -12.55 -3.39 7.08
CA PHE A 53 -11.44 -2.43 7.07
C PHE A 53 -11.80 -1.13 6.34
N ASN A 54 -12.36 -1.25 5.13
CA ASN A 54 -12.75 -0.11 4.31
C ASN A 54 -13.88 0.70 4.96
N LEU A 55 -14.81 0.02 5.66
CA LEU A 55 -15.90 0.69 6.40
C LEU A 55 -15.36 1.44 7.63
N CYS A 56 -14.37 0.89 8.32
CA CYS A 56 -13.70 1.55 9.44
C CYS A 56 -12.92 2.82 9.02
N LEU A 57 -12.51 2.92 7.75
CA LEU A 57 -11.86 4.14 7.24
C LEU A 57 -12.84 5.31 7.08
N LEU A 58 -14.13 5.07 6.83
CA LEU A 58 -15.12 6.14 6.64
C LEU A 58 -15.30 7.03 7.87
N PRO A 59 -15.54 6.50 9.09
CA PRO A 59 -15.61 7.34 10.28
C PRO A 59 -14.29 8.06 10.58
N LEU A 60 -13.14 7.46 10.24
CA LEU A 60 -11.84 8.12 10.37
C LEU A 60 -11.73 9.32 9.41
N VAL A 61 -12.21 9.20 8.18
CA VAL A 61 -12.26 10.30 7.20
C VAL A 61 -13.16 11.42 7.70
N ALA A 62 -14.35 11.09 8.25
CA ALA A 62 -15.26 12.07 8.81
C ALA A 62 -14.66 12.80 10.03
N ALA A 63 -14.03 12.05 10.94
CA ALA A 63 -13.34 12.61 12.11
C ALA A 63 -12.19 13.53 11.68
N PHE A 64 -11.40 13.13 10.68
CA PHE A 64 -10.33 13.95 10.12
C PHE A 64 -10.84 15.24 9.48
N ALA A 65 -11.97 15.16 8.74
CA ALA A 65 -12.58 16.34 8.13
C ALA A 65 -13.04 17.36 9.17
N LEU A 66 -13.66 16.89 10.25
CA LEU A 66 -14.08 17.74 11.39
C LEU A 66 -12.85 18.35 12.09
N TYR A 67 -11.83 17.54 12.35
CA TYR A 67 -10.57 18.02 12.94
C TYR A 67 -9.93 19.11 12.06
N TYR A 68 -9.81 18.85 10.76
CA TYR A 68 -9.22 19.79 9.80
C TYR A 68 -9.98 21.11 9.75
N SER A 69 -11.32 21.06 9.69
CA SER A 69 -12.18 22.25 9.67
C SER A 69 -12.10 23.06 10.98
N SER A 70 -11.75 22.43 12.10
CA SER A 70 -11.58 23.11 13.39
C SER A 70 -10.30 23.92 13.47
N TYR A 71 -9.27 23.56 12.70
CA TYR A 71 -7.96 24.24 12.70
C TYR A 71 -7.77 25.20 11.52
N HIS A 72 -8.42 24.94 10.39
CA HIS A 72 -8.25 25.72 9.17
C HIS A 72 -9.53 26.49 8.85
N HIS A 73 -9.46 27.82 8.86
CA HIS A 73 -10.61 28.74 8.80
C HIS A 73 -10.73 29.47 7.45
N PHE A 74 -10.18 28.87 6.36
CA PHE A 74 -10.34 29.45 5.05
C PHE A 74 -11.75 29.17 4.50
N GLY A 75 -12.29 30.11 3.75
CA GLY A 75 -13.62 30.01 3.13
C GLY A 75 -14.51 31.18 3.51
N VAL A 76 -15.62 31.29 2.81
CA VAL A 76 -16.57 32.40 2.93
C VAL A 76 -17.86 31.99 3.66
N THR A 77 -18.24 30.70 3.54
CA THR A 77 -19.49 30.19 4.13
C THR A 77 -19.23 29.63 5.53
N VAL A 78 -19.59 30.43 6.54
CA VAL A 78 -19.47 30.03 7.95
C VAL A 78 -20.65 29.12 8.33
N LEU A 79 -20.37 27.90 8.78
CA LEU A 79 -21.38 26.94 9.25
C LEU A 79 -21.66 27.10 10.74
N ARG A 80 -20.61 27.13 11.57
CA ARG A 80 -20.71 27.19 13.03
C ARG A 80 -19.41 27.73 13.61
N LYS A 81 -19.49 28.37 14.77
CA LYS A 81 -18.33 28.67 15.60
C LYS A 81 -17.96 27.46 16.44
N ASN A 82 -16.67 27.17 16.53
CA ASN A 82 -16.14 26.10 17.36
C ASN A 82 -16.04 26.55 18.83
N PHE A 83 -15.77 25.62 19.76
CA PHE A 83 -15.53 25.90 21.19
C PHE A 83 -14.41 26.93 21.45
N VAL A 84 -13.52 27.15 20.49
CA VAL A 84 -12.39 28.09 20.55
C VAL A 84 -12.72 29.40 19.83
N ASP A 85 -14.00 29.70 19.58
CA ASP A 85 -14.55 30.87 18.85
C ASP A 85 -14.06 31.00 17.39
N ASN A 86 -13.50 29.91 16.82
CA ASN A 86 -13.06 29.86 15.44
C ASN A 86 -14.22 29.51 14.50
N ASN A 87 -14.28 30.15 13.32
CA ASN A 87 -15.31 29.91 12.31
C ASN A 87 -15.03 28.60 11.57
N MET A 88 -15.90 27.60 11.74
CA MET A 88 -15.89 26.43 10.87
C MET A 88 -16.58 26.77 9.53
N THR A 89 -15.88 26.63 8.43
CA THR A 89 -16.37 26.95 7.09
C THR A 89 -16.67 25.67 6.31
N LEU A 90 -17.65 25.75 5.42
CA LEU A 90 -18.05 24.63 4.55
C LEU A 90 -16.89 24.23 3.62
N GLU A 91 -16.16 25.22 3.11
CA GLU A 91 -15.01 25.00 2.21
C GLU A 91 -13.88 24.21 2.92
N SER A 92 -13.59 24.57 4.16
CA SER A 92 -12.61 23.86 4.98
C SER A 92 -13.02 22.43 5.28
N LEU A 93 -14.30 22.19 5.57
CA LEU A 93 -14.86 20.87 5.84
C LEU A 93 -14.80 19.98 4.59
N VAL A 94 -15.24 20.50 3.43
CA VAL A 94 -15.17 19.77 2.15
C VAL A 94 -13.72 19.44 1.77
N TYR A 95 -12.81 20.38 1.97
CA TYR A 95 -11.39 20.13 1.69
C TYR A 95 -10.79 19.09 2.64
N GLY A 96 -11.14 19.13 3.93
CA GLY A 96 -10.77 18.10 4.90
C GLY A 96 -11.29 16.72 4.51
N LEU A 97 -12.53 16.64 3.98
CA LEU A 97 -13.14 15.42 3.46
C LEU A 97 -12.36 14.88 2.25
N VAL A 98 -11.97 15.75 1.31
CA VAL A 98 -11.16 15.38 0.14
C VAL A 98 -9.80 14.82 0.55
N ILE A 99 -9.11 15.46 1.49
CA ILE A 99 -7.82 14.96 2.01
C ILE A 99 -7.99 13.63 2.71
N GLY A 100 -8.99 13.50 3.59
CA GLY A 100 -9.29 12.27 4.30
C GLY A 100 -9.63 11.11 3.36
N LEU A 101 -10.44 11.38 2.33
CA LEU A 101 -10.80 10.37 1.32
C LEU A 101 -9.58 9.93 0.48
N ARG A 102 -8.67 10.88 0.15
CA ARG A 102 -7.39 10.57 -0.51
C ARG A 102 -6.54 9.64 0.35
N PHE A 103 -6.40 9.96 1.63
CA PHE A 103 -5.66 9.14 2.56
C PHE A 103 -6.26 7.73 2.67
N ALA A 104 -7.58 7.62 2.82
CA ALA A 104 -8.28 6.34 2.85
C ALA A 104 -8.05 5.52 1.57
N THR A 105 -8.12 6.16 0.40
CA THR A 105 -7.86 5.51 -0.89
C THR A 105 -6.43 4.99 -1.00
N VAL A 106 -5.45 5.79 -0.58
CA VAL A 106 -4.04 5.38 -0.54
C VAL A 106 -3.85 4.19 0.41
N CYS A 107 -4.48 4.19 1.59
CA CYS A 107 -4.42 3.07 2.52
C CYS A 107 -5.00 1.77 1.92
N MET A 108 -6.13 1.86 1.21
CA MET A 108 -6.73 0.70 0.53
C MET A 108 -5.82 0.14 -0.57
N TRP A 109 -5.17 1.01 -1.36
CA TRP A 109 -4.23 0.59 -2.39
C TRP A 109 -2.95 0.00 -1.80
N LEU A 110 -2.43 0.57 -0.70
CA LEU A 110 -1.28 0.02 0.03
C LEU A 110 -1.59 -1.36 0.60
N GLU A 111 -2.77 -1.54 1.20
CA GLU A 111 -3.21 -2.85 1.70
C GLU A 111 -3.22 -3.88 0.57
N SER A 112 -3.78 -3.52 -0.59
CA SER A 112 -3.83 -4.39 -1.77
C SER A 112 -2.43 -4.66 -2.33
N MET A 113 -1.54 -3.67 -2.31
CA MET A 113 -0.14 -3.80 -2.72
C MET A 113 0.60 -4.84 -1.87
N PHE A 114 0.48 -4.77 -0.54
CA PHE A 114 1.12 -5.71 0.37
C PHE A 114 0.65 -7.16 0.20
N GLN A 115 -0.54 -7.37 -0.36
CA GLN A 115 -1.05 -8.71 -0.66
C GLN A 115 -0.50 -9.26 -1.99
N VAL A 116 -0.31 -8.41 -2.99
CA VAL A 116 0.15 -8.79 -4.33
C VAL A 116 1.67 -8.87 -4.40
N VAL A 117 2.36 -7.94 -3.74
CA VAL A 117 3.82 -7.85 -3.72
C VAL A 117 4.36 -8.69 -2.56
N SER A 118 4.65 -9.96 -2.84
CA SER A 118 5.30 -10.85 -1.88
C SER A 118 6.76 -10.44 -1.63
N SER A 119 7.30 -10.86 -0.48
CA SER A 119 8.70 -10.62 -0.11
C SER A 119 9.69 -11.07 -1.19
N ASP A 120 9.42 -12.21 -1.86
CA ASP A 120 10.27 -12.75 -2.91
C ASP A 120 10.31 -11.85 -4.14
N LYS A 121 9.19 -11.18 -4.48
CA LYS A 121 9.14 -10.21 -5.59
C LYS A 121 9.97 -8.97 -5.31
N VAL A 122 9.96 -8.50 -4.05
CA VAL A 122 10.77 -7.37 -3.62
C VAL A 122 12.25 -7.72 -3.74
N VAL A 123 12.67 -8.88 -3.23
CA VAL A 123 14.07 -9.37 -3.34
C VAL A 123 14.49 -9.49 -4.80
N TYR A 124 13.62 -10.03 -5.66
CA TYR A 124 13.91 -10.17 -7.10
C TYR A 124 14.12 -8.80 -7.77
N LEU A 125 13.29 -7.82 -7.48
CA LEU A 125 13.37 -6.49 -8.07
C LEU A 125 14.68 -5.79 -7.71
N PHE A 126 15.04 -5.82 -6.42
CA PHE A 126 16.27 -5.22 -5.93
C PHE A 126 17.52 -6.02 -6.31
N GLY A 127 17.38 -7.33 -6.56
CA GLY A 127 18.47 -8.20 -6.98
C GLY A 127 19.08 -7.83 -8.32
N LYS A 128 18.28 -7.24 -9.22
CA LYS A 128 18.78 -6.72 -10.51
C LYS A 128 19.62 -5.44 -10.37
N ILE A 129 19.35 -4.64 -9.34
CA ILE A 129 20.04 -3.36 -9.11
C ILE A 129 21.39 -3.61 -8.42
N SER A 130 21.37 -4.41 -7.35
CA SER A 130 22.59 -4.74 -6.59
C SER A 130 22.46 -6.14 -5.98
N PRO A 131 23.40 -7.07 -6.28
CA PRO A 131 23.42 -8.40 -5.68
C PRO A 131 23.58 -8.37 -4.16
N LEU A 132 24.33 -7.38 -3.63
CA LEU A 132 24.54 -7.18 -2.20
C LEU A 132 23.21 -6.79 -1.50
N LEU A 133 22.46 -5.89 -2.10
CA LEU A 133 21.16 -5.44 -1.58
C LEU A 133 20.14 -6.58 -1.56
N SER A 134 20.10 -7.40 -2.61
CA SER A 134 19.24 -8.59 -2.67
C SER A 134 19.56 -9.57 -1.56
N LEU A 135 20.83 -9.79 -1.30
CA LEU A 135 21.31 -10.69 -0.26
C LEU A 135 20.91 -10.17 1.14
N PHE A 136 21.14 -8.88 1.38
CA PHE A 136 20.74 -8.21 2.62
C PHE A 136 19.24 -8.26 2.85
N LEU A 137 18.43 -7.95 1.81
CA LEU A 137 16.98 -8.03 1.89
C LEU A 137 16.50 -9.47 2.17
N THR A 138 17.11 -10.47 1.54
CA THR A 138 16.77 -11.88 1.76
C THR A 138 16.98 -12.27 3.22
N ILE A 139 18.10 -11.86 3.81
CA ILE A 139 18.39 -12.12 5.23
C ILE A 139 17.37 -11.41 6.12
N LEU A 140 17.13 -10.12 5.88
CA LEU A 140 16.18 -9.33 6.66
C LEU A 140 14.76 -9.92 6.62
N LEU A 141 14.24 -10.22 5.42
CA LEU A 141 12.89 -10.75 5.26
C LEU A 141 12.71 -12.14 5.87
N ARG A 142 13.79 -12.96 5.90
CA ARG A 142 13.80 -14.23 6.60
C ARG A 142 13.87 -14.06 8.13
N LEU A 143 14.55 -13.01 8.59
CA LEU A 143 14.72 -12.73 10.01
C LEU A 143 13.41 -12.29 10.68
N ILE A 144 12.57 -11.50 10.00
CA ILE A 144 11.31 -10.97 10.54
C ILE A 144 10.41 -12.05 11.15
N PRO A 145 10.03 -13.14 10.45
CA PRO A 145 9.21 -14.20 11.06
C PRO A 145 9.94 -14.95 12.18
N ARG A 146 11.27 -15.10 12.07
CA ARG A 146 12.09 -15.74 13.13
C ARG A 146 12.11 -14.94 14.42
N ILE A 147 12.18 -13.60 14.34
CA ILE A 147 12.13 -12.71 15.51
C ILE A 147 10.85 -12.98 16.31
N GLY A 148 9.71 -13.08 15.65
CA GLY A 148 8.43 -13.34 16.31
C GLY A 148 8.38 -14.68 17.04
N LEU A 149 8.98 -15.73 16.47
CA LEU A 149 9.07 -17.05 17.08
C LEU A 149 10.02 -17.04 18.28
N GLU A 150 11.18 -16.41 18.14
CA GLU A 150 12.19 -16.35 19.19
C GLU A 150 11.74 -15.47 20.37
N ALA A 151 11.06 -14.35 20.10
CA ALA A 151 10.43 -13.55 21.14
C ALA A 151 9.43 -14.35 22.00
N ARG A 152 8.66 -15.23 21.36
CA ARG A 152 7.75 -16.14 22.08
C ARG A 152 8.53 -17.15 22.92
N ARG A 153 9.61 -17.74 22.40
CA ARG A 153 10.46 -18.70 23.13
C ARG A 153 11.10 -18.06 24.34
N ILE A 154 11.73 -16.90 24.18
CA ILE A 154 12.35 -16.13 25.27
C ILE A 154 11.30 -15.78 26.31
N ASN A 155 10.11 -15.30 25.91
CA ASN A 155 9.05 -14.98 26.85
C ASN A 155 8.54 -16.20 27.62
N LEU A 156 8.43 -17.37 26.96
CA LEU A 156 8.06 -18.63 27.64
C LEU A 156 9.12 -19.05 28.66
N ALA A 157 10.40 -18.98 28.32
CA ALA A 157 11.49 -19.26 29.24
C ALA A 157 11.48 -18.29 30.44
N GLN A 158 11.27 -16.99 30.20
CA GLN A 158 11.16 -15.98 31.25
C GLN A 158 9.89 -16.17 32.12
N LYS A 159 8.80 -16.67 31.57
CA LYS A 159 7.60 -17.03 32.35
C LYS A 159 7.89 -18.17 33.34
N GLY A 160 8.72 -19.15 32.96
CA GLY A 160 9.11 -20.24 33.85
C GLY A 160 9.83 -19.79 35.12
N ILE A 161 10.54 -18.66 35.08
CA ILE A 161 11.22 -18.06 36.25
C ILE A 161 10.46 -16.88 36.86
N GLY A 162 9.18 -16.71 36.55
CA GLY A 162 8.33 -15.66 37.11
C GLY A 162 8.57 -14.24 36.57
N LYS A 163 9.34 -14.10 35.47
CA LYS A 163 9.72 -12.82 34.83
C LYS A 163 9.16 -12.63 33.44
N GLY A 164 8.02 -13.27 33.14
CA GLY A 164 7.33 -13.11 31.85
C GLY A 164 6.73 -11.73 31.65
N SER A 165 6.43 -11.38 30.38
CA SER A 165 5.87 -10.08 30.00
C SER A 165 4.56 -9.71 30.70
N ASN A 166 3.78 -10.71 31.13
CA ASN A 166 2.47 -10.52 31.77
C ASN A 166 2.49 -10.78 33.29
N GLN A 167 3.66 -10.95 33.90
CA GLN A 167 3.80 -11.28 35.33
C GLN A 167 4.28 -10.07 36.14
N GLY A 168 3.71 -9.91 37.33
CA GLY A 168 4.03 -8.81 38.26
C GLY A 168 3.19 -7.53 38.09
N THR A 169 3.56 -6.48 38.81
CA THR A 169 2.98 -5.14 38.73
C THR A 169 3.22 -4.50 37.36
N ILE A 170 2.46 -3.45 37.02
CA ILE A 170 2.59 -2.76 35.72
C ILE A 170 4.04 -2.33 35.47
N PHE A 171 4.72 -1.78 36.46
CA PHE A 171 6.13 -1.40 36.36
C PHE A 171 7.06 -2.61 36.12
N GLN A 172 6.83 -3.70 36.83
CA GLN A 172 7.59 -4.95 36.66
C GLN A 172 7.37 -5.57 35.26
N ARG A 173 6.15 -5.50 34.73
CA ARG A 173 5.86 -5.94 33.36
C ARG A 173 6.66 -5.15 32.32
N PHE A 174 6.75 -3.82 32.50
CA PHE A 174 7.54 -2.98 31.62
C PHE A 174 9.04 -3.36 31.67
N VAL A 175 9.60 -3.52 32.85
CA VAL A 175 10.99 -3.96 33.04
C VAL A 175 11.23 -5.35 32.43
N ASN A 176 10.29 -6.29 32.62
CA ASN A 176 10.38 -7.60 32.00
C ASN A 176 10.32 -7.56 30.48
N CYS A 177 9.46 -6.71 29.91
CA CYS A 177 9.44 -6.48 28.44
C CYS A 177 10.77 -5.94 27.93
N LEU A 178 11.37 -4.96 28.59
CA LEU A 178 12.70 -4.42 28.23
C LEU A 178 13.78 -5.49 28.31
N ARG A 179 13.73 -6.35 29.32
CA ARG A 179 14.68 -7.47 29.45
C ARG A 179 14.53 -8.48 28.31
N ILE A 180 13.31 -8.87 27.99
CA ILE A 180 13.01 -9.77 26.86
C ILE A 180 13.50 -9.14 25.56
N PHE A 181 13.27 -7.85 25.36
CA PHE A 181 13.73 -7.10 24.19
C PHE A 181 15.27 -7.07 24.08
N SER A 182 15.96 -6.84 25.19
CA SER A 182 17.43 -6.90 25.23
C SER A 182 17.98 -8.27 24.85
N MET A 183 17.38 -9.36 25.36
CA MET A 183 17.75 -10.72 25.00
C MET A 183 17.49 -11.00 23.50
N LEU A 184 16.39 -10.48 22.98
CA LEU A 184 16.04 -10.61 21.57
C LEU A 184 17.06 -9.91 20.65
N ILE A 185 17.53 -8.72 21.04
CA ILE A 185 18.59 -7.99 20.29
C ILE A 185 19.87 -8.80 20.29
N THR A 186 20.30 -9.30 21.44
CA THR A 186 21.52 -10.13 21.55
C THR A 186 21.41 -11.36 20.66
N TRP A 187 20.28 -12.05 20.67
CA TRP A 187 20.02 -13.18 19.79
C TRP A 187 20.06 -12.77 18.30
N MET A 188 19.46 -11.62 17.94
CA MET A 188 19.49 -11.11 16.56
C MET A 188 20.91 -10.89 16.06
N ILE A 189 21.75 -10.23 16.85
CA ILE A 189 23.15 -9.96 16.48
C ILE A 189 23.91 -11.28 16.26
N SER A 190 23.73 -12.25 17.16
CA SER A 190 24.34 -13.58 17.04
C SER A 190 23.84 -14.34 15.81
N ALA A 191 22.52 -14.28 15.53
CA ALA A 191 21.93 -14.93 14.36
C ALA A 191 22.42 -14.34 13.05
N LEU A 192 22.57 -13.00 12.97
CA LEU A 192 23.12 -12.32 11.79
C LEU A 192 24.60 -12.69 11.55
N GLY A 193 25.40 -12.83 12.61
CA GLY A 193 26.77 -13.30 12.50
C GLY A 193 26.87 -14.69 11.90
N LEU A 194 26.12 -15.65 12.45
CA LEU A 194 26.05 -17.03 11.97
C LEU A 194 25.56 -17.13 10.50
N GLU A 195 24.54 -16.36 10.13
CA GLU A 195 24.06 -16.34 8.73
C GLU A 195 25.11 -15.73 7.79
N SER A 196 25.81 -14.66 8.20
CA SER A 196 26.88 -14.05 7.44
C SER A 196 28.01 -15.04 7.17
N ASP A 197 28.48 -15.76 8.19
CA ASP A 197 29.56 -16.73 8.07
C ASP A 197 29.15 -17.93 7.21
N SER A 198 27.92 -18.42 7.36
CA SER A 198 27.37 -19.46 6.50
C SER A 198 27.30 -19.03 5.03
N MET A 199 26.98 -17.77 4.75
CA MET A 199 26.95 -17.25 3.37
C MET A 199 28.38 -17.06 2.81
N ARG A 200 29.34 -16.61 3.62
CA ARG A 200 30.74 -16.52 3.20
C ARG A 200 31.28 -17.87 2.82
N SER A 201 31.03 -18.92 3.61
CA SER A 201 31.46 -20.28 3.30
C SER A 201 30.87 -20.86 2.02
N ARG A 202 29.67 -20.40 1.63
CA ARG A 202 29.02 -20.74 0.35
C ARG A 202 29.50 -19.89 -0.84
N GLY A 203 30.49 -19.05 -0.66
CA GLY A 203 31.04 -18.21 -1.74
C GLY A 203 30.16 -17.03 -2.15
N SER A 204 29.30 -16.52 -1.24
CA SER A 204 28.38 -15.41 -1.56
C SER A 204 29.08 -14.11 -1.97
N LEU A 205 30.37 -13.93 -1.62
CA LEU A 205 31.17 -12.75 -1.96
C LEU A 205 32.01 -12.92 -3.24
N LEU A 206 31.98 -14.09 -3.89
CA LEU A 206 32.73 -14.32 -5.12
C LEU A 206 32.15 -13.51 -6.28
N ARG A 207 33.04 -12.94 -7.11
CA ARG A 207 32.67 -12.22 -8.34
C ARG A 207 32.10 -13.20 -9.37
N GLY A 208 31.12 -12.76 -10.17
CA GLY A 208 30.50 -13.59 -11.21
C GLY A 208 29.32 -14.43 -10.74
N ARG A 209 28.81 -14.22 -9.53
CA ARG A 209 27.62 -14.90 -9.04
C ARG A 209 26.39 -14.52 -9.87
N THR A 210 25.73 -15.53 -10.42
CA THR A 210 24.42 -15.39 -11.07
C THR A 210 23.30 -15.69 -10.11
N ALA A 211 22.23 -14.88 -10.13
CA ALA A 211 21.00 -15.15 -9.37
C ALA A 211 20.03 -15.96 -10.24
N PHE A 212 19.49 -17.05 -9.70
CA PHE A 212 18.43 -17.79 -10.38
C PHE A 212 17.17 -16.93 -10.44
N SER A 213 16.69 -16.66 -11.66
CA SER A 213 15.49 -15.88 -11.90
C SER A 213 14.30 -16.81 -12.09
N ILE A 214 13.37 -16.81 -11.12
CA ILE A 214 12.12 -17.57 -11.18
C ILE A 214 11.10 -16.88 -12.12
N TYR A 215 11.19 -15.55 -12.22
CA TYR A 215 10.24 -14.75 -12.99
C TYR A 215 10.70 -14.57 -14.44
N ARG A 216 9.86 -15.02 -15.38
CA ARG A 216 10.03 -14.79 -16.82
C ARG A 216 9.00 -13.79 -17.31
N PHE A 217 9.38 -13.00 -18.30
CA PHE A 217 8.51 -11.98 -18.89
C PHE A 217 7.73 -12.61 -20.06
N ASP A 218 6.46 -12.89 -19.84
CA ASP A 218 5.58 -13.55 -20.81
C ASP A 218 4.88 -12.56 -21.73
N ASN A 219 4.30 -13.07 -22.85
CA ASN A 219 3.53 -12.25 -23.80
C ASN A 219 2.32 -11.57 -23.13
N ARG A 220 1.74 -12.18 -22.10
CA ARG A 220 0.67 -11.59 -21.28
C ARG A 220 1.16 -10.35 -20.54
N ASP A 221 2.37 -10.41 -19.97
CA ASP A 221 2.97 -9.29 -19.27
C ASP A 221 3.27 -8.13 -20.23
N ARG A 222 3.70 -8.44 -21.46
CA ARG A 222 3.92 -7.43 -22.53
C ARG A 222 2.63 -6.69 -22.87
N ALA A 223 1.54 -7.40 -23.12
CA ALA A 223 0.24 -6.79 -23.42
C ALA A 223 -0.25 -5.91 -22.27
N PHE A 224 -0.09 -6.39 -21.03
CA PHE A 224 -0.45 -5.62 -19.84
C PHE A 224 0.38 -4.36 -19.69
N VAL A 225 1.69 -4.43 -19.92
CA VAL A 225 2.61 -3.28 -19.85
C VAL A 225 2.26 -2.23 -20.90
N ILE A 226 1.97 -2.63 -22.13
CA ILE A 226 1.57 -1.70 -23.19
C ILE A 226 0.29 -0.95 -22.79
N GLY A 227 -0.73 -1.66 -22.33
CA GLY A 227 -1.96 -1.03 -21.84
C GLY A 227 -1.72 -0.12 -20.65
N LEU A 228 -0.87 -0.53 -19.69
CA LEU A 228 -0.51 0.24 -18.51
C LEU A 228 0.19 1.55 -18.89
N PHE A 229 1.18 1.51 -19.77
CA PHE A 229 1.85 2.72 -20.23
C PHE A 229 0.91 3.64 -21.03
N ALA A 230 0.03 3.08 -21.88
CA ALA A 230 -0.99 3.87 -22.57
C ALA A 230 -1.92 4.60 -21.59
N CYS A 231 -2.40 3.94 -20.54
CA CYS A 231 -3.23 4.56 -19.51
C CYS A 231 -2.45 5.59 -18.69
N ILE A 232 -1.18 5.32 -18.34
CA ILE A 232 -0.33 6.27 -17.60
C ILE A 232 -0.08 7.52 -18.45
N THR A 233 0.30 7.38 -19.73
CA THR A 233 0.56 8.52 -20.61
C THR A 233 -0.69 9.37 -20.78
N LEU A 234 -1.85 8.75 -20.96
CA LEU A 234 -3.13 9.43 -21.10
C LEU A 234 -3.51 10.21 -19.82
N THR A 235 -3.30 9.62 -18.65
CA THR A 235 -3.55 10.29 -17.36
C THR A 235 -2.57 11.43 -17.09
N VAL A 236 -1.28 11.24 -17.37
CA VAL A 236 -0.24 12.26 -17.19
C VAL A 236 -0.47 13.46 -18.13
N MET A 237 -0.79 13.19 -19.39
CA MET A 237 -1.13 14.25 -20.35
C MET A 237 -2.34 15.07 -19.86
N GLY A 238 -3.37 14.44 -19.36
CA GLY A 238 -4.53 15.14 -18.81
C GLY A 238 -4.18 16.00 -17.58
N VAL A 239 -3.27 15.54 -16.73
CA VAL A 239 -2.78 16.32 -15.57
C VAL A 239 -2.01 17.56 -16.04
N ILE A 240 -1.13 17.41 -17.03
CA ILE A 240 -0.34 18.53 -17.61
C ILE A 240 -1.29 19.56 -18.22
N LEU A 241 -2.33 19.13 -18.93
CA LEU A 241 -3.35 20.00 -19.51
C LEU A 241 -4.32 20.61 -18.47
N GLY A 242 -4.14 20.28 -17.19
CA GLY A 242 -4.89 20.87 -16.08
C GLY A 242 -6.27 20.27 -15.82
N ALA A 243 -6.57 19.09 -16.38
CA ALA A 243 -7.86 18.39 -16.23
C ALA A 243 -8.19 18.00 -14.77
N SER A 244 -7.18 17.88 -13.90
CA SER A 244 -7.34 17.48 -12.50
C SER A 244 -7.34 18.66 -11.52
N LYS A 245 -7.21 19.91 -12.00
CA LYS A 245 -7.10 21.09 -11.14
C LYS A 245 -8.46 21.49 -10.58
N MET A 246 -8.55 21.54 -9.26
CA MET A 246 -9.68 22.08 -8.51
C MET A 246 -9.18 22.97 -7.38
N TRP A 247 -9.88 24.07 -7.13
CA TRP A 247 -9.54 25.04 -6.11
C TRP A 247 -10.59 25.02 -5.01
N TYR A 248 -10.13 24.93 -3.76
CA TYR A 248 -10.99 24.91 -2.57
C TYR A 248 -10.83 26.15 -1.70
N ASN A 249 -9.82 26.96 -1.96
CA ASN A 249 -9.50 28.17 -1.20
C ASN A 249 -9.39 29.38 -2.16
N PRO A 250 -10.04 30.55 -1.90
CA PRO A 250 -10.95 30.85 -0.78
C PRO A 250 -12.38 30.37 -0.99
N ARG A 251 -12.75 30.00 -2.21
CA ARG A 251 -14.06 29.46 -2.58
C ARG A 251 -13.91 28.16 -3.34
N ILE A 252 -14.93 27.29 -3.26
CA ILE A 252 -14.98 26.07 -4.06
C ILE A 252 -15.29 26.47 -5.50
N ILE A 253 -14.26 26.44 -6.38
CA ILE A 253 -14.45 26.68 -7.81
C ILE A 253 -14.58 25.33 -8.49
N TRP A 254 -15.82 24.96 -8.75
CA TRP A 254 -16.14 23.76 -9.50
C TRP A 254 -15.82 24.01 -11.00
N ARG A 255 -14.83 23.31 -11.52
CA ARG A 255 -14.61 23.26 -12.97
C ARG A 255 -15.28 22.00 -13.51
N PRO A 256 -16.28 22.14 -14.39
CA PRO A 256 -16.84 20.98 -15.07
C PRO A 256 -15.75 20.30 -15.91
N LEU A 257 -15.82 18.98 -16.01
CA LEU A 257 -14.88 18.21 -16.82
C LEU A 257 -15.08 18.58 -18.29
N ASN A 258 -14.08 19.22 -18.87
CA ASN A 258 -14.00 19.43 -20.31
C ASN A 258 -13.79 18.07 -21.01
N GLY A 259 -13.95 18.00 -22.34
CA GLY A 259 -13.73 16.75 -23.10
C GLY A 259 -12.39 16.08 -22.78
N ILE A 260 -11.30 16.84 -22.60
CA ILE A 260 -9.99 16.33 -22.15
C ILE A 260 -10.10 15.73 -20.74
N GLY A 261 -10.85 16.36 -19.85
CA GLY A 261 -11.07 15.85 -18.49
C GLY A 261 -11.80 14.50 -18.47
N ILE A 262 -12.80 14.33 -19.34
CA ILE A 262 -13.55 13.07 -19.48
C ILE A 262 -12.61 11.97 -20.01
N ILE A 263 -11.84 12.24 -21.06
CA ILE A 263 -10.88 11.28 -21.62
C ILE A 263 -9.85 10.85 -20.54
N THR A 264 -9.35 11.83 -19.78
CA THR A 264 -8.41 11.56 -18.69
C THR A 264 -9.05 10.71 -17.58
N ALA A 265 -10.32 10.98 -17.24
CA ALA A 265 -11.06 10.21 -16.23
C ALA A 265 -11.28 8.75 -16.68
N ILE A 266 -11.60 8.55 -17.96
CA ILE A 266 -11.72 7.20 -18.55
C ILE A 266 -10.37 6.49 -18.52
N GLY A 267 -9.27 7.16 -18.88
CA GLY A 267 -7.92 6.59 -18.82
C GLY A 267 -7.51 6.21 -17.40
N TYR A 268 -7.83 7.05 -16.42
CA TYR A 268 -7.56 6.77 -15.00
C TYR A 268 -8.43 5.63 -14.46
N LEU A 269 -9.71 5.58 -14.84
CA LEU A 269 -10.60 4.47 -14.52
C LEU A 269 -10.08 3.16 -15.11
N ALA A 270 -9.66 3.16 -16.38
CA ALA A 270 -9.08 2.00 -17.04
C ALA A 270 -7.81 1.54 -16.31
N LEU A 271 -6.93 2.47 -15.91
CA LEU A 271 -5.73 2.20 -15.14
C LEU A 271 -6.06 1.51 -13.80
N CYS A 272 -6.98 2.07 -13.01
CA CYS A 272 -7.36 1.51 -11.72
C CYS A 272 -8.09 0.16 -11.85
N PHE A 273 -8.85 -0.06 -12.92
CA PHE A 273 -9.61 -1.28 -13.14
C PHE A 273 -8.79 -2.43 -13.76
N MET A 274 -7.62 -2.14 -14.31
CA MET A 274 -6.77 -3.09 -15.04
C MET A 274 -6.51 -4.41 -14.28
N PRO A 275 -6.07 -4.42 -13.01
CA PRO A 275 -5.79 -5.67 -12.29
C PRO A 275 -7.05 -6.49 -12.07
N MET A 276 -8.17 -5.82 -11.76
CA MET A 276 -9.46 -6.46 -11.56
C MET A 276 -9.98 -7.06 -12.86
N GLY A 277 -9.85 -6.36 -13.97
CA GLY A 277 -10.21 -6.85 -15.30
C GLY A 277 -9.44 -8.09 -15.68
N LEU A 278 -8.13 -8.12 -15.43
CA LEU A 278 -7.27 -9.27 -15.71
C LEU A 278 -7.67 -10.48 -14.83
N GLU A 279 -7.97 -10.27 -13.57
CA GLU A 279 -8.42 -11.35 -12.68
C GLU A 279 -9.78 -11.92 -13.10
N ILE A 280 -10.75 -11.07 -13.45
CA ILE A 280 -12.07 -11.50 -13.94
C ILE A 280 -11.93 -12.28 -15.24
N TRP A 281 -11.11 -11.78 -16.16
CA TRP A 281 -10.88 -12.44 -17.45
C TRP A 281 -10.24 -13.82 -17.30
N THR A 282 -9.23 -13.94 -16.42
CA THR A 282 -8.57 -15.23 -16.14
C THR A 282 -9.51 -16.20 -15.46
N GLU A 283 -10.33 -15.76 -14.51
CA GLU A 283 -11.35 -16.58 -13.85
C GLU A 283 -12.40 -17.09 -14.84
N TYR A 284 -12.87 -16.23 -15.75
CA TYR A 284 -13.81 -16.61 -16.79
C TYR A 284 -13.28 -17.74 -17.69
N TRP A 285 -12.04 -17.60 -18.18
CA TRP A 285 -11.41 -18.62 -19.01
C TRP A 285 -11.14 -19.92 -18.25
N PHE A 286 -10.76 -19.85 -17.00
CA PHE A 286 -10.54 -21.02 -16.15
C PHE A 286 -11.84 -21.78 -15.91
N ASN A 287 -12.93 -21.07 -15.63
CA ASN A 287 -14.25 -21.66 -15.44
C ASN A 287 -14.82 -22.26 -16.74
N LYS A 288 -14.52 -21.64 -17.90
CA LYS A 288 -14.88 -22.17 -19.21
C LYS A 288 -14.12 -23.44 -19.53
N ALA A 289 -12.81 -23.49 -19.29
CA ALA A 289 -12.00 -24.69 -19.49
C ALA A 289 -12.45 -25.84 -18.58
N ARG A 290 -12.78 -25.55 -17.31
CA ARG A 290 -13.28 -26.55 -16.35
C ARG A 290 -14.64 -27.17 -16.73
N LYS A 291 -15.45 -26.45 -17.51
CA LYS A 291 -16.75 -26.98 -18.00
C LYS A 291 -16.60 -27.87 -19.24
N LEU A 292 -15.42 -27.88 -19.86
CA LEU A 292 -15.11 -28.66 -21.07
C LEU A 292 -14.35 -29.93 -20.74
N THR A 293 -13.87 -30.09 -19.53
CA THR A 293 -13.32 -31.33 -18.94
C THR A 293 -14.35 -31.99 -18.04
#